data_182af41ef57e6387d3b3830470c2a5a1
#
_entry.id   182af41ef57e6387d3b3830470c2a5a1
#
_cell.length_a   1.000
_cell.length_b   1.000
_cell.length_c   1.000
_cell.angle_alpha   90.00
_cell.angle_beta   90.00
_cell.angle_gamma   90.00
#
_symmetry.space_group_name_H-M   'P 1'
#
loop_
_entity.id
_entity.type
_entity.pdbx_description
1 polymer ?
#
loop_
_entity_poly.entity_id
_entity_poly.type
_entity_poly.pdbx_seq_one_letter_code
_entity_poly.pdbx_strand_id
1 'polypeptide(L)'
;MLESFYEKELTGKTFDRKTASRLFKYIKPYWYLLALTIFLLLLTAGLQIVGPFLIKLAIDNYIIPGQLEGLPYIVVLYGLAILFEFIIRYFQVYYTEYLGQKIMYDMRMEIFSHIQKLPMSYFDKNPIGRVMTRVTTDVQSLNEILSSGIVALFGDLFMILGIMGIMLALNWQLSLVTFSVLIFLAIATFIFRNKVRVTFRIIRTKISNINSFLQEAISGIVTTKLFTREKENNEEFRDLNNQYLVEYLKTILFYAIFFPVVILISTIAVALVIWYGGGQVIRELLTLGTLVAFLHYVEKFFHPISDLSEKIGIIQEAVAASERIFNLLDLQPSITSPPAPVHVERIKGNIKFNKVWFAYNKDNYVLKDISFEVETGQSIAFVGATGSGKTSIINLLNRFYDIQKGEILLDNIDIKKFGLQDLRKHIGVVMQDVFLFSGNILENIRLGNKDISLEQVIEASKYVNAHKFITSLPGQYDFEVKERGQTLSVGQRQLIAFARALVFNPEVLLVLDEATSSIDSEIEALIQNALSRIMKDRTTIVIAHRLSTIKNVDKIIVLSHGELVERGTHSDLLKAKGIYHKLYKYQYQLQK
;
A
#
# COMPACT_ATOMS: atom_id res chain seq x y z
N MET A 1 -8.60 -7.87 -21.12
CA MET A 1 -7.55 -6.85 -20.91
C MET A 1 -7.04 -6.78 -19.46
N LEU A 2 -7.82 -7.20 -18.46
CA LEU A 2 -7.39 -7.30 -17.06
C LEU A 2 -6.49 -8.52 -16.79
N GLU A 3 -6.70 -9.64 -17.47
CA GLU A 3 -5.90 -10.87 -17.33
C GLU A 3 -4.44 -10.71 -17.79
N SER A 4 -4.18 -9.95 -18.85
CA SER A 4 -2.82 -9.73 -19.34
C SER A 4 -1.93 -8.88 -18.43
N PHE A 5 -2.52 -8.10 -17.50
CA PHE A 5 -1.78 -7.38 -16.48
C PHE A 5 -1.40 -8.26 -15.29
N TYR A 6 -2.23 -9.26 -14.94
CA TYR A 6 -1.93 -10.20 -13.86
C TYR A 6 -0.83 -11.21 -14.21
N GLU A 7 -0.75 -11.64 -15.49
CA GLU A 7 0.28 -12.59 -15.91
C GLU A 7 1.70 -12.00 -15.97
N LYS A 8 1.86 -10.71 -16.23
CA LYS A 8 3.18 -10.05 -16.21
C LYS A 8 3.78 -9.87 -14.83
N GLU A 9 2.98 -9.88 -13.76
CA GLU A 9 3.49 -9.77 -12.37
C GLU A 9 4.03 -11.10 -11.81
N LEU A 10 3.78 -12.24 -12.47
CA LEU A 10 4.09 -13.59 -11.95
C LEU A 10 5.28 -14.29 -12.60
N THR A 11 5.95 -13.69 -13.57
CA THR A 11 7.21 -14.22 -14.07
C THR A 11 8.30 -13.93 -13.05
N GLY A 12 8.55 -14.89 -12.16
CA GLY A 12 9.64 -14.87 -11.19
C GLY A 12 10.97 -14.66 -11.88
N LYS A 13 11.33 -13.39 -12.07
CA LYS A 13 12.70 -13.02 -12.36
C LYS A 13 13.55 -13.39 -11.14
N THR A 14 14.63 -14.06 -11.40
CA THR A 14 15.72 -14.25 -10.44
C THR A 14 16.09 -12.90 -9.81
N PHE A 15 16.46 -12.91 -8.54
CA PHE A 15 16.92 -11.76 -7.76
C PHE A 15 17.83 -10.86 -8.62
N ASP A 16 17.25 -9.76 -9.12
CA ASP A 16 17.99 -8.86 -10.00
C ASP A 16 18.99 -8.06 -9.17
N ARG A 17 20.25 -8.05 -9.63
CA ARG A 17 21.35 -7.29 -9.00
C ARG A 17 20.98 -5.81 -8.79
N LYS A 18 20.13 -5.25 -9.64
CA LYS A 18 19.66 -3.86 -9.54
C LYS A 18 18.73 -3.68 -8.32
N THR A 19 17.79 -4.58 -8.12
CA THR A 19 16.86 -4.56 -6.96
C THR A 19 17.63 -4.76 -5.65
N ALA A 20 18.58 -5.72 -5.61
CA ALA A 20 19.46 -5.93 -4.47
C ALA A 20 20.28 -4.68 -4.11
N SER A 21 20.88 -4.02 -5.12
CA SER A 21 21.67 -2.80 -4.90
C SER A 21 20.83 -1.65 -4.34
N ARG A 22 19.57 -1.54 -4.75
CA ARG A 22 18.64 -0.51 -4.23
C ARG A 22 18.24 -0.80 -2.78
N LEU A 23 17.94 -2.05 -2.44
CA LEU A 23 17.69 -2.45 -1.05
C LEU A 23 18.90 -2.15 -0.16
N PHE A 24 20.09 -2.42 -0.65
CA PHE A 24 21.32 -2.14 0.08
C PHE A 24 21.50 -0.65 0.40
N LYS A 25 20.94 0.26 -0.42
CA LYS A 25 20.94 1.70 -0.15
C LYS A 25 20.23 2.07 1.15
N TYR A 26 19.13 1.36 1.48
CA TYR A 26 18.39 1.59 2.74
C TYR A 26 19.08 0.97 3.95
N ILE A 27 19.89 -0.07 3.74
CA ILE A 27 20.67 -0.70 4.81
C ILE A 27 21.91 0.14 5.13
N LYS A 28 22.49 0.83 4.15
CA LYS A 28 23.74 1.57 4.28
C LYS A 28 23.79 2.56 5.45
N PRO A 29 22.76 3.36 5.77
CA PRO A 29 22.77 4.25 6.93
C PRO A 29 22.90 3.50 8.27
N TYR A 30 22.48 2.24 8.31
CA TYR A 30 22.41 1.39 9.50
C TYR A 30 23.49 0.27 9.49
N TRP A 31 24.58 0.44 8.72
CA TRP A 31 25.62 -0.58 8.55
C TRP A 31 26.20 -1.08 9.88
N TYR A 32 26.28 -0.19 10.89
CA TYR A 32 26.77 -0.53 12.23
C TYR A 32 25.83 -1.50 12.97
N LEU A 33 24.51 -1.32 12.83
CA LEU A 33 23.53 -2.26 13.39
C LEU A 33 23.57 -3.61 12.66
N LEU A 34 23.73 -3.59 11.33
CA LEU A 34 23.90 -4.82 10.55
C LEU A 34 25.17 -5.57 10.98
N ALA A 35 26.29 -4.87 11.14
CA ALA A 35 27.54 -5.47 11.61
C ALA A 35 27.39 -6.07 13.02
N LEU A 36 26.71 -5.36 13.92
CA LEU A 36 26.39 -5.85 15.27
C LEU A 36 25.52 -7.11 15.22
N THR A 37 24.45 -7.10 14.43
CA THR A 37 23.55 -8.28 14.32
C THR A 37 24.27 -9.48 13.74
N ILE A 38 25.11 -9.31 12.72
CA ILE A 38 25.94 -10.38 12.16
C ILE A 38 26.93 -10.89 13.22
N PHE A 39 27.61 -10.01 13.94
CA PHE A 39 28.53 -10.40 15.00
C PHE A 39 27.85 -11.22 16.10
N LEU A 40 26.70 -10.74 16.61
CA LEU A 40 25.91 -11.45 17.61
C LEU A 40 25.42 -12.83 17.10
N LEU A 41 25.03 -12.90 15.82
CA LEU A 41 24.63 -14.14 15.17
C LEU A 41 25.77 -15.14 15.08
N LEU A 42 26.98 -14.70 14.66
CA LEU A 42 28.18 -15.55 14.63
C LEU A 42 28.56 -16.05 16.02
N LEU A 43 28.45 -15.19 17.01
CA LEU A 43 28.72 -15.54 18.40
C LEU A 43 27.70 -16.56 18.95
N THR A 44 26.41 -16.38 18.65
CA THR A 44 25.37 -17.35 19.01
C THR A 44 25.63 -18.71 18.37
N ALA A 45 25.93 -18.74 17.05
CA ALA A 45 26.25 -19.97 16.34
C ALA A 45 27.52 -20.65 16.93
N GLY A 46 28.55 -19.87 17.26
CA GLY A 46 29.75 -20.37 17.92
C GLY A 46 29.45 -21.05 19.28
N LEU A 47 28.65 -20.38 20.12
CA LEU A 47 28.26 -20.95 21.44
C LEU A 47 27.44 -22.22 21.30
N GLN A 48 26.56 -22.32 20.30
CA GLN A 48 25.79 -23.54 20.02
C GLN A 48 26.67 -24.74 19.65
N ILE A 49 27.79 -24.46 18.99
CA ILE A 49 28.77 -25.49 18.60
C ILE A 49 29.62 -25.94 19.82
N VAL A 50 29.88 -25.02 20.76
CA VAL A 50 30.70 -25.33 21.97
C VAL A 50 30.00 -26.31 22.92
N GLY A 51 28.67 -26.29 23.01
CA GLY A 51 27.93 -27.16 23.92
C GLY A 51 28.28 -28.66 23.80
N PRO A 52 28.13 -29.31 22.63
CA PRO A 52 28.50 -30.70 22.43
C PRO A 52 30.00 -30.98 22.67
N PHE A 53 30.88 -30.02 22.41
CA PHE A 53 32.30 -30.12 22.67
C PHE A 53 32.61 -30.18 24.19
N LEU A 54 31.92 -29.36 24.99
CA LEU A 54 32.04 -29.42 26.46
C LEU A 54 31.54 -30.74 27.03
N ILE A 55 30.46 -31.29 26.46
CA ILE A 55 29.96 -32.64 26.84
C ILE A 55 31.04 -33.70 26.55
N LYS A 56 31.68 -33.63 25.39
CA LYS A 56 32.80 -34.50 25.05
C LYS A 56 33.90 -34.41 26.10
N LEU A 57 34.34 -33.20 26.46
CA LEU A 57 35.39 -33.01 27.47
C LEU A 57 34.99 -33.56 28.84
N ALA A 58 33.72 -33.35 29.24
CA ALA A 58 33.22 -33.92 30.50
C ALA A 58 33.30 -35.44 30.52
N ILE A 59 32.91 -36.11 29.44
CA ILE A 59 32.92 -37.56 29.36
C ILE A 59 34.35 -38.11 29.33
N ASP A 60 35.18 -37.61 28.42
CA ASP A 60 36.51 -38.16 28.15
C ASP A 60 37.49 -37.89 29.28
N ASN A 61 37.48 -36.70 29.89
CA ASN A 61 38.50 -36.26 30.84
C ASN A 61 38.11 -36.51 32.30
N TYR A 62 36.81 -36.64 32.61
CA TYR A 62 36.35 -36.69 34.00
C TYR A 62 35.48 -37.91 34.32
N ILE A 63 34.47 -38.22 33.46
CA ILE A 63 33.53 -39.31 33.74
C ILE A 63 34.20 -40.68 33.56
N ILE A 64 34.85 -40.89 32.41
CA ILE A 64 35.53 -42.17 32.12
C ILE A 64 36.69 -42.41 33.07
N PRO A 65 37.59 -41.44 33.37
CA PRO A 65 38.67 -41.63 34.32
C PRO A 65 38.20 -41.67 35.80
N GLY A 66 36.92 -41.38 36.10
CA GLY A 66 36.38 -41.35 37.46
C GLY A 66 36.86 -40.17 38.30
N GLN A 67 37.30 -39.07 37.68
CA GLN A 67 37.80 -37.87 38.34
C GLN A 67 36.66 -36.88 38.64
N LEU A 68 36.13 -36.96 39.87
CA LEU A 68 34.99 -36.11 40.27
C LEU A 68 35.39 -34.64 40.52
N GLU A 69 36.64 -34.36 40.90
CA GLU A 69 37.09 -33.02 41.29
C GLU A 69 37.00 -31.96 40.17
N GLY A 70 37.19 -32.32 38.92
CA GLY A 70 37.10 -31.42 37.77
C GLY A 70 35.74 -31.30 37.10
N LEU A 71 34.83 -32.23 37.37
CA LEU A 71 33.51 -32.29 36.75
C LEU A 71 32.63 -31.06 37.04
N PRO A 72 32.57 -30.53 38.29
CA PRO A 72 31.79 -29.31 38.58
C PRO A 72 32.22 -28.11 37.75
N TYR A 73 33.51 -27.94 37.43
CA TYR A 73 33.99 -26.83 36.62
C TYR A 73 33.45 -26.88 35.19
N ILE A 74 33.37 -28.06 34.58
CA ILE A 74 32.80 -28.20 33.23
C ILE A 74 31.28 -28.01 33.26
N VAL A 75 30.58 -28.48 34.30
CA VAL A 75 29.15 -28.26 34.47
C VAL A 75 28.84 -26.75 34.60
N VAL A 76 29.61 -26.04 35.41
CA VAL A 76 29.48 -24.56 35.53
C VAL A 76 29.81 -23.87 34.21
N LEU A 77 30.88 -24.28 33.51
CA LEU A 77 31.24 -23.71 32.21
C LEU A 77 30.15 -23.96 31.17
N TYR A 78 29.55 -25.14 31.15
CA TYR A 78 28.42 -25.47 30.27
C TYR A 78 27.18 -24.64 30.62
N GLY A 79 26.87 -24.48 31.90
CA GLY A 79 25.79 -23.61 32.38
C GLY A 79 26.00 -22.12 31.98
N LEU A 80 27.24 -21.64 32.14
CA LEU A 80 27.61 -20.29 31.70
C LEU A 80 27.49 -20.15 30.17
N ALA A 81 27.94 -21.13 29.39
CA ALA A 81 27.82 -21.10 27.93
C ALA A 81 26.35 -21.00 27.48
N ILE A 82 25.44 -21.75 28.10
CA ILE A 82 23.99 -21.65 27.81
C ILE A 82 23.44 -20.31 28.24
N LEU A 83 23.82 -19.78 29.41
CA LEU A 83 23.38 -18.46 29.86
C LEU A 83 23.86 -17.33 28.93
N PHE A 84 25.12 -17.41 28.51
CA PHE A 84 25.65 -16.44 27.51
C PHE A 84 24.96 -16.60 26.15
N GLU A 85 24.70 -17.81 25.67
CA GLU A 85 23.93 -18.06 24.44
C GLU A 85 22.56 -17.41 24.54
N PHE A 86 21.84 -17.60 25.65
CA PHE A 86 20.53 -16.99 25.88
C PHE A 86 20.58 -15.46 25.83
N ILE A 87 21.53 -14.84 26.53
CA ILE A 87 21.68 -13.38 26.57
C ILE A 87 22.03 -12.83 25.16
N ILE A 88 22.99 -13.45 24.48
CA ILE A 88 23.43 -13.01 23.17
C ILE A 88 22.31 -13.19 22.14
N ARG A 89 21.59 -14.30 22.20
CA ARG A 89 20.43 -14.57 21.31
C ARG A 89 19.32 -13.55 21.53
N TYR A 90 19.05 -13.16 22.79
CA TYR A 90 18.09 -12.10 23.08
C TYR A 90 18.47 -10.81 22.37
N PHE A 91 19.72 -10.35 22.51
CA PHE A 91 20.18 -9.13 21.85
C PHE A 91 20.22 -9.29 20.34
N GLN A 92 20.60 -10.44 19.81
CA GLN A 92 20.65 -10.73 18.38
C GLN A 92 19.26 -10.59 17.76
N VAL A 93 18.22 -11.20 18.34
CA VAL A 93 16.83 -11.10 17.86
C VAL A 93 16.35 -9.65 17.97
N TYR A 94 16.57 -9.01 19.11
CA TYR A 94 16.14 -7.62 19.33
C TYR A 94 16.74 -6.65 18.30
N TYR A 95 18.07 -6.69 18.10
CA TYR A 95 18.71 -5.77 17.16
C TYR A 95 18.41 -6.09 15.70
N THR A 96 18.16 -7.36 15.36
CA THR A 96 17.74 -7.74 14.01
C THR A 96 16.37 -7.14 13.69
N GLU A 97 15.39 -7.30 14.59
CA GLU A 97 14.05 -6.71 14.41
C GLU A 97 14.09 -5.18 14.46
N TYR A 98 14.88 -4.59 15.35
CA TYR A 98 15.05 -3.14 15.44
C TYR A 98 15.61 -2.56 14.14
N LEU A 99 16.61 -3.20 13.52
CA LEU A 99 17.16 -2.81 12.22
C LEU A 99 16.08 -2.85 11.14
N GLY A 100 15.32 -3.95 11.07
CA GLY A 100 14.21 -4.10 10.12
C GLY A 100 13.17 -3.00 10.27
N GLN A 101 12.74 -2.69 11.51
CA GLN A 101 11.75 -1.63 11.79
C GLN A 101 12.26 -0.24 11.38
N LYS A 102 13.53 0.07 11.59
CA LYS A 102 14.14 1.34 11.14
C LYS A 102 14.12 1.49 9.63
N ILE A 103 14.50 0.45 8.90
CA ILE A 103 14.47 0.44 7.43
C ILE A 103 13.02 0.58 6.93
N MET A 104 12.07 -0.13 7.54
CA MET A 104 10.65 -0.02 7.17
C MET A 104 10.11 1.39 7.39
N TYR A 105 10.47 2.03 8.50
CA TYR A 105 10.07 3.41 8.78
C TYR A 105 10.52 4.35 7.66
N ASP A 106 11.80 4.31 7.28
CA ASP A 106 12.34 5.16 6.23
C ASP A 106 11.67 4.90 4.87
N MET A 107 11.48 3.62 4.53
CA MET A 107 10.82 3.25 3.28
C MET A 107 9.37 3.71 3.23
N ARG A 108 8.60 3.54 4.32
CA ARG A 108 7.22 4.01 4.40
C ARG A 108 7.13 5.52 4.22
N MET A 109 8.02 6.28 4.86
CA MET A 109 8.06 7.73 4.74
C MET A 109 8.40 8.17 3.31
N GLU A 110 9.37 7.51 2.66
CA GLU A 110 9.74 7.81 1.28
C GLU A 110 8.62 7.48 0.30
N ILE A 111 8.02 6.28 0.41
CA ILE A 111 6.90 5.84 -0.44
C ILE A 111 5.71 6.79 -0.27
N PHE A 112 5.33 7.11 0.96
CA PHE A 112 4.20 7.99 1.24
C PHE A 112 4.43 9.41 0.70
N SER A 113 5.62 9.97 0.93
CA SER A 113 6.00 11.27 0.37
C SER A 113 6.00 11.28 -1.16
N HIS A 114 6.42 10.17 -1.78
CA HIS A 114 6.42 10.03 -3.24
C HIS A 114 4.99 9.93 -3.80
N ILE A 115 4.13 9.11 -3.18
CA ILE A 115 2.71 8.96 -3.57
C ILE A 115 2.01 10.31 -3.60
N GLN A 116 2.24 11.18 -2.61
CA GLN A 116 1.63 12.51 -2.56
C GLN A 116 2.05 13.44 -3.71
N LYS A 117 3.16 13.15 -4.38
CA LYS A 117 3.66 13.93 -5.54
C LYS A 117 3.16 13.40 -6.88
N LEU A 118 2.55 12.21 -6.91
CA LEU A 118 2.07 11.60 -8.13
C LEU A 118 0.84 12.34 -8.69
N PRO A 119 0.69 12.40 -10.02
CA PRO A 119 -0.43 13.07 -10.67
C PRO A 119 -1.74 12.30 -10.47
N MET A 120 -2.89 13.00 -10.61
CA MET A 120 -4.22 12.39 -10.51
C MET A 120 -4.41 11.20 -11.45
N SER A 121 -3.82 11.25 -12.65
CA SER A 121 -3.84 10.15 -13.62
C SER A 121 -3.29 8.81 -13.12
N TYR A 122 -2.44 8.83 -12.08
CA TYR A 122 -1.98 7.63 -11.40
C TYR A 122 -3.09 7.01 -10.55
N PHE A 123 -3.81 7.84 -9.77
CA PHE A 123 -4.89 7.38 -8.88
C PHE A 123 -6.10 6.89 -9.67
N ASP A 124 -6.41 7.48 -10.83
CA ASP A 124 -7.49 7.01 -11.70
C ASP A 124 -7.25 5.60 -12.26
N LYS A 125 -5.97 5.25 -12.48
CA LYS A 125 -5.57 3.95 -13.04
C LYS A 125 -5.28 2.89 -11.99
N ASN A 126 -5.06 3.29 -10.75
CA ASN A 126 -4.67 2.40 -9.67
C ASN A 126 -5.67 2.47 -8.51
N PRO A 127 -6.37 1.37 -8.20
CA PRO A 127 -7.27 1.32 -7.05
C PRO A 127 -6.54 1.66 -5.75
N ILE A 128 -7.19 2.41 -4.85
CA ILE A 128 -6.62 2.87 -3.57
C ILE A 128 -6.07 1.70 -2.75
N GLY A 129 -6.79 0.56 -2.70
CA GLY A 129 -6.33 -0.63 -2.00
C GLY A 129 -4.96 -1.14 -2.48
N ARG A 130 -4.68 -1.08 -3.81
CA ARG A 130 -3.37 -1.44 -4.36
C ARG A 130 -2.27 -0.48 -3.91
N VAL A 131 -2.57 0.81 -3.83
CA VAL A 131 -1.61 1.82 -3.34
C VAL A 131 -1.33 1.61 -1.86
N MET A 132 -2.36 1.30 -1.07
CA MET A 132 -2.21 1.00 0.37
C MET A 132 -1.31 -0.22 0.61
N THR A 133 -1.48 -1.31 -0.15
CA THR A 133 -0.65 -2.51 0.01
C THR A 133 0.84 -2.23 -0.23
N ARG A 134 1.20 -1.25 -1.08
CA ARG A 134 2.61 -0.86 -1.27
C ARG A 134 3.25 -0.29 0.00
N VAL A 135 2.49 0.51 0.76
CA VAL A 135 2.98 1.16 1.99
C VAL A 135 2.95 0.21 3.19
N THR A 136 2.04 -0.76 3.18
CA THR A 136 1.83 -1.68 4.29
C THR A 136 2.48 -3.04 4.05
N THR A 137 1.79 -3.94 3.36
CA THR A 137 2.17 -5.36 3.19
C THR A 137 3.47 -5.52 2.41
N ASP A 138 3.68 -4.79 1.31
CA ASP A 138 4.90 -4.92 0.51
C ASP A 138 6.14 -4.50 1.31
N VAL A 139 6.05 -3.42 2.12
CA VAL A 139 7.15 -3.02 3.02
C VAL A 139 7.36 -4.05 4.13
N GLN A 140 6.28 -4.67 4.64
CA GLN A 140 6.39 -5.74 5.64
C GLN A 140 7.14 -6.96 5.08
N SER A 141 6.84 -7.40 3.85
CA SER A 141 7.56 -8.50 3.22
C SER A 141 9.07 -8.21 3.06
N LEU A 142 9.45 -6.92 2.93
CA LEU A 142 10.87 -6.53 2.93
C LEU A 142 11.52 -6.66 4.32
N ASN A 143 10.78 -6.43 5.41
CA ASN A 143 11.30 -6.70 6.75
C ASN A 143 11.58 -8.19 6.95
N GLU A 144 10.67 -9.05 6.50
CA GLU A 144 10.82 -10.49 6.63
C GLU A 144 12.06 -11.03 5.91
N ILE A 145 12.43 -10.47 4.75
CA ILE A 145 13.69 -10.87 4.08
C ILE A 145 14.92 -10.45 4.89
N LEU A 146 14.87 -9.30 5.57
CA LEU A 146 16.01 -8.82 6.34
C LEU A 146 16.16 -9.58 7.65
N SER A 147 15.06 -9.81 8.38
CA SER A 147 15.08 -10.47 9.70
C SER A 147 15.16 -12.00 9.58
N SER A 148 14.17 -12.62 8.95
CA SER A 148 14.02 -14.08 8.88
C SER A 148 14.62 -14.69 7.60
N GLY A 149 14.86 -13.88 6.57
CA GLY A 149 15.42 -14.33 5.30
C GLY A 149 16.95 -14.34 5.30
N ILE A 150 17.56 -13.22 4.95
CA ILE A 150 19.02 -13.14 4.69
C ILE A 150 19.84 -13.38 5.97
N VAL A 151 19.51 -12.69 7.07
CA VAL A 151 20.27 -12.80 8.32
C VAL A 151 20.22 -14.24 8.85
N ALA A 152 19.03 -14.85 8.84
CA ALA A 152 18.89 -16.24 9.26
C ALA A 152 19.63 -17.23 8.35
N LEU A 153 19.60 -17.02 7.01
CA LEU A 153 20.37 -17.85 6.08
C LEU A 153 21.88 -17.81 6.34
N PHE A 154 22.44 -16.63 6.63
CA PHE A 154 23.84 -16.52 7.02
C PHE A 154 24.14 -17.27 8.30
N GLY A 155 23.26 -17.21 9.30
CA GLY A 155 23.39 -17.96 10.54
C GLY A 155 23.37 -19.47 10.33
N ASP A 156 22.43 -19.97 9.55
CA ASP A 156 22.30 -21.39 9.22
C ASP A 156 23.53 -21.90 8.43
N LEU A 157 23.95 -21.12 7.44
CA LEU A 157 25.14 -21.48 6.66
C LEU A 157 26.39 -21.54 7.54
N PHE A 158 26.56 -20.56 8.43
CA PHE A 158 27.71 -20.51 9.35
C PHE A 158 27.64 -21.68 10.35
N MET A 159 26.47 -21.98 10.86
CA MET A 159 26.26 -23.12 11.76
C MET A 159 26.57 -24.45 11.07
N ILE A 160 26.06 -24.67 9.85
CA ILE A 160 26.35 -25.86 9.06
C ILE A 160 27.85 -25.99 8.81
N LEU A 161 28.51 -24.96 8.33
CA LEU A 161 29.95 -24.97 8.05
C LEU A 161 30.78 -25.17 9.32
N GLY A 162 30.37 -24.55 10.44
CA GLY A 162 31.03 -24.71 11.73
C GLY A 162 30.91 -26.15 12.29
N ILE A 163 29.72 -26.75 12.24
CA ILE A 163 29.51 -28.15 12.64
C ILE A 163 30.32 -29.07 11.73
N MET A 164 30.27 -28.87 10.40
CA MET A 164 31.09 -29.69 9.47
C MET A 164 32.58 -29.61 9.78
N GLY A 165 33.09 -28.37 10.01
CA GLY A 165 34.51 -28.18 10.36
C GLY A 165 34.92 -28.89 11.64
N ILE A 166 34.12 -28.79 12.70
CA ILE A 166 34.41 -29.49 13.98
C ILE A 166 34.30 -31.01 13.84
N MET A 167 33.28 -31.52 13.17
CA MET A 167 33.14 -32.95 12.94
C MET A 167 34.34 -33.50 12.18
N LEU A 168 34.78 -32.86 11.13
CA LEU A 168 36.00 -33.22 10.36
C LEU A 168 37.27 -33.17 11.22
N ALA A 169 37.41 -32.16 12.08
CA ALA A 169 38.54 -32.05 12.99
C ALA A 169 38.56 -33.12 14.10
N LEU A 170 37.39 -33.54 14.57
CA LEU A 170 37.28 -34.60 15.59
C LEU A 170 37.56 -35.99 15.01
N ASN A 171 36.91 -36.34 13.91
CA ASN A 171 37.16 -37.60 13.19
C ASN A 171 36.65 -37.50 11.75
N TRP A 172 37.55 -37.39 10.77
CA TRP A 172 37.20 -37.24 9.37
C TRP A 172 36.47 -38.44 8.75
N GLN A 173 36.80 -39.67 9.21
CA GLN A 173 36.20 -40.90 8.70
C GLN A 173 34.73 -40.99 9.11
N LEU A 174 34.43 -40.79 10.40
CA LEU A 174 33.07 -40.77 10.92
C LEU A 174 32.25 -39.64 10.31
N SER A 175 32.88 -38.49 10.05
CA SER A 175 32.23 -37.36 9.36
C SER A 175 31.79 -37.71 7.95
N LEU A 176 32.66 -38.37 7.14
CA LEU A 176 32.30 -38.81 5.79
C LEU A 176 31.15 -39.81 5.78
N VAL A 177 31.13 -40.77 6.74
CA VAL A 177 30.02 -41.69 6.91
C VAL A 177 28.73 -40.93 7.20
N THR A 178 28.77 -39.97 8.11
CA THR A 178 27.61 -39.12 8.45
C THR A 178 27.14 -38.31 7.26
N PHE A 179 28.06 -37.66 6.53
CA PHE A 179 27.73 -36.78 5.38
C PHE A 179 27.22 -37.55 4.17
N SER A 180 27.48 -38.89 4.06
CA SER A 180 26.91 -39.71 2.98
C SER A 180 25.37 -39.69 2.98
N VAL A 181 24.76 -39.49 4.13
CA VAL A 181 23.29 -39.43 4.29
C VAL A 181 22.71 -38.13 3.73
N LEU A 182 23.52 -37.07 3.62
CA LEU A 182 23.06 -35.77 3.08
C LEU A 182 22.64 -35.87 1.62
N ILE A 183 23.18 -36.81 0.85
CA ILE A 183 22.79 -37.03 -0.55
C ILE A 183 21.31 -37.42 -0.60
N PHE A 184 20.86 -38.31 0.27
CA PHE A 184 19.46 -38.74 0.35
C PHE A 184 18.55 -37.58 0.80
N LEU A 185 19.03 -36.77 1.76
CA LEU A 185 18.30 -35.58 2.20
C LEU A 185 18.14 -34.55 1.06
N ALA A 186 19.20 -34.31 0.29
CA ALA A 186 19.16 -33.41 -0.86
C ALA A 186 18.15 -33.86 -1.93
N ILE A 187 18.14 -35.18 -2.21
CA ILE A 187 17.17 -35.79 -3.15
C ILE A 187 15.74 -35.64 -2.63
N ALA A 188 15.49 -35.97 -1.37
CA ALA A 188 14.17 -35.85 -0.74
C ALA A 188 13.67 -34.40 -0.77
N THR A 189 14.53 -33.44 -0.41
CA THR A 189 14.22 -32.01 -0.43
C THR A 189 13.93 -31.51 -1.85
N PHE A 190 14.69 -31.94 -2.85
CA PHE A 190 14.47 -31.58 -4.25
C PHE A 190 13.11 -32.08 -4.78
N ILE A 191 12.76 -33.35 -4.49
CA ILE A 191 11.48 -33.95 -4.88
C ILE A 191 10.33 -33.20 -4.19
N PHE A 192 10.42 -32.98 -2.89
CA PHE A 192 9.43 -32.27 -2.09
C PHE A 192 9.19 -30.86 -2.63
N ARG A 193 10.26 -30.08 -2.81
CA ARG A 193 10.20 -28.70 -3.33
C ARG A 193 9.46 -28.62 -4.66
N ASN A 194 9.75 -29.52 -5.60
CA ASN A 194 9.12 -29.53 -6.91
C ASN A 194 7.61 -29.83 -6.82
N LYS A 195 7.22 -30.79 -6.00
CA LYS A 195 5.80 -31.15 -5.79
C LYS A 195 5.03 -30.02 -5.11
N VAL A 196 5.55 -29.49 -4.02
CA VAL A 196 4.92 -28.43 -3.24
C VAL A 196 4.80 -27.13 -4.04
N ARG A 197 5.80 -26.79 -4.86
CA ARG A 197 5.75 -25.61 -5.73
C ARG A 197 4.56 -25.64 -6.71
N VAL A 198 4.25 -26.79 -7.27
CA VAL A 198 3.12 -26.94 -8.21
C VAL A 198 1.80 -26.77 -7.47
N THR A 199 1.62 -27.44 -6.33
CA THR A 199 0.36 -27.33 -5.56
C THR A 199 0.13 -25.92 -5.01
N PHE A 200 1.15 -25.23 -4.51
CA PHE A 200 1.02 -23.84 -4.08
C PHE A 200 0.58 -22.90 -5.20
N ARG A 201 1.05 -23.13 -6.44
CA ARG A 201 0.59 -22.34 -7.59
C ARG A 201 -0.91 -22.54 -7.85
N ILE A 202 -1.40 -23.77 -7.77
CA ILE A 202 -2.82 -24.09 -7.93
C ILE A 202 -3.64 -23.49 -6.79
N ILE A 203 -3.18 -23.62 -5.55
CA ILE A 203 -3.82 -23.05 -4.35
C ILE A 203 -3.99 -21.52 -4.49
N ARG A 204 -2.95 -20.80 -4.97
CA ARG A 204 -3.04 -19.35 -5.21
C ARG A 204 -4.15 -18.98 -6.20
N THR A 205 -4.31 -19.77 -7.26
CA THR A 205 -5.41 -19.54 -8.22
C THR A 205 -6.77 -19.79 -7.56
N LYS A 206 -6.90 -20.87 -6.75
CA LYS A 206 -8.16 -21.18 -6.08
C LYS A 206 -8.54 -20.14 -5.03
N ILE A 207 -7.59 -19.64 -4.24
CA ILE A 207 -7.86 -18.57 -3.25
C ILE A 207 -8.17 -17.23 -3.95
N SER A 208 -7.58 -16.96 -5.11
CA SER A 208 -7.93 -15.79 -5.92
C SER A 208 -9.38 -15.84 -6.40
N ASN A 209 -9.85 -17.02 -6.85
CA ASN A 209 -11.25 -17.21 -7.25
C ASN A 209 -12.22 -17.03 -6.08
N ILE A 210 -11.87 -17.56 -4.90
CA ILE A 210 -12.66 -17.35 -3.68
C ILE A 210 -12.73 -15.86 -3.32
N ASN A 211 -11.61 -15.14 -3.36
CA ASN A 211 -11.58 -13.71 -3.05
C ASN A 211 -12.41 -12.89 -4.05
N SER A 212 -12.34 -13.21 -5.34
CA SER A 212 -13.16 -12.55 -6.37
C SER A 212 -14.65 -12.79 -6.13
N PHE A 213 -15.04 -14.03 -5.85
CA PHE A 213 -16.42 -14.37 -5.53
C PHE A 213 -16.92 -13.66 -4.26
N LEU A 214 -16.11 -13.65 -3.18
CA LEU A 214 -16.47 -12.95 -1.94
C LEU A 214 -16.63 -11.45 -2.16
N GLN A 215 -15.74 -10.84 -2.94
CA GLN A 215 -15.84 -9.41 -3.27
C GLN A 215 -17.14 -9.12 -4.02
N GLU A 216 -17.51 -9.94 -5.00
CA GLU A 216 -18.76 -9.80 -5.76
C GLU A 216 -19.98 -10.04 -4.87
N ALA A 217 -20.01 -11.13 -4.11
CA ALA A 217 -21.13 -11.50 -3.24
C ALA A 217 -21.38 -10.46 -2.13
N ILE A 218 -20.31 -9.93 -1.50
CA ILE A 218 -20.43 -8.91 -0.45
C ILE A 218 -20.83 -7.56 -1.05
N SER A 219 -20.26 -7.16 -2.18
CA SER A 219 -20.63 -5.91 -2.86
C SER A 219 -22.07 -5.96 -3.37
N GLY A 220 -22.52 -7.13 -3.83
CA GLY A 220 -23.88 -7.38 -4.32
C GLY A 220 -24.87 -7.89 -3.26
N ILE A 221 -24.55 -7.79 -1.96
CA ILE A 221 -25.37 -8.42 -0.90
C ILE A 221 -26.82 -7.95 -0.90
N VAL A 222 -27.06 -6.67 -1.19
CA VAL A 222 -28.42 -6.12 -1.29
C VAL A 222 -29.20 -6.82 -2.41
N THR A 223 -28.59 -7.01 -3.57
CA THR A 223 -29.20 -7.73 -4.70
C THR A 223 -29.48 -9.18 -4.34
N THR A 224 -28.51 -9.87 -3.71
CA THR A 224 -28.69 -11.24 -3.21
C THR A 224 -29.91 -11.33 -2.28
N LYS A 225 -30.05 -10.39 -1.33
CA LYS A 225 -31.17 -10.33 -0.39
C LYS A 225 -32.50 -10.03 -1.08
N LEU A 226 -32.54 -9.07 -1.99
CA LEU A 226 -33.74 -8.70 -2.72
C LEU A 226 -34.31 -9.85 -3.59
N PHE A 227 -33.42 -10.65 -4.19
CA PHE A 227 -33.79 -11.75 -5.05
C PHE A 227 -33.72 -13.14 -4.39
N THR A 228 -33.49 -13.18 -3.06
CA THR A 228 -33.46 -14.40 -2.23
C THR A 228 -32.54 -15.49 -2.76
N ARG A 229 -31.34 -15.09 -3.22
CA ARG A 229 -30.34 -15.98 -3.85
C ARG A 229 -29.25 -16.45 -2.88
N GLU A 230 -29.50 -16.44 -1.60
CA GLU A 230 -28.51 -16.86 -0.60
C GLU A 230 -28.13 -18.34 -0.73
N LYS A 231 -29.09 -19.18 -1.16
CA LYS A 231 -28.86 -20.62 -1.31
C LYS A 231 -27.89 -20.90 -2.47
N GLU A 232 -28.14 -20.30 -3.62
CA GLU A 232 -27.30 -20.46 -4.80
C GLU A 232 -25.88 -19.94 -4.57
N ASN A 233 -25.76 -18.77 -3.96
CA ASN A 233 -24.44 -18.22 -3.59
C ASN A 233 -23.70 -19.12 -2.61
N ASN A 234 -24.40 -19.74 -1.64
CA ASN A 234 -23.80 -20.69 -0.73
C ASN A 234 -23.33 -21.98 -1.40
N GLU A 235 -24.08 -22.48 -2.38
CA GLU A 235 -23.71 -23.68 -3.16
C GLU A 235 -22.46 -23.39 -4.01
N GLU A 236 -22.42 -22.25 -4.69
CA GLU A 236 -21.25 -21.82 -5.47
C GLU A 236 -20.01 -21.62 -4.61
N PHE A 237 -20.17 -20.93 -3.47
CA PHE A 237 -19.06 -20.75 -2.52
C PHE A 237 -18.58 -22.09 -1.97
N ARG A 238 -19.47 -23.02 -1.67
CA ARG A 238 -19.13 -24.37 -1.22
C ARG A 238 -18.29 -25.13 -2.25
N ASP A 239 -18.64 -25.03 -3.52
CA ASP A 239 -17.87 -25.68 -4.61
C ASP A 239 -16.47 -25.09 -4.72
N LEU A 240 -16.33 -23.75 -4.76
CA LEU A 240 -15.04 -23.07 -4.78
C LEU A 240 -14.17 -23.43 -3.56
N ASN A 241 -14.77 -23.46 -2.37
CA ASN A 241 -14.07 -23.82 -1.15
C ASN A 241 -13.67 -25.29 -1.10
N ASN A 242 -14.49 -26.19 -1.65
CA ASN A 242 -14.15 -27.60 -1.77
C ASN A 242 -12.98 -27.82 -2.75
N GLN A 243 -12.96 -27.12 -3.88
CA GLN A 243 -11.81 -27.17 -4.80
C GLN A 243 -10.52 -26.70 -4.13
N TYR A 244 -10.57 -25.64 -3.31
CA TYR A 244 -9.44 -25.18 -2.52
C TYR A 244 -9.01 -26.24 -1.51
N LEU A 245 -9.96 -26.81 -0.76
CA LEU A 245 -9.70 -27.85 0.25
C LEU A 245 -8.96 -29.05 -0.35
N VAL A 246 -9.42 -29.57 -1.48
CA VAL A 246 -8.81 -30.75 -2.15
C VAL A 246 -7.33 -30.46 -2.49
N GLU A 247 -7.03 -29.30 -3.04
CA GLU A 247 -5.65 -28.94 -3.40
C GLU A 247 -4.79 -28.67 -2.16
N TYR A 248 -5.38 -28.08 -1.11
CA TYR A 248 -4.67 -27.87 0.15
C TYR A 248 -4.35 -29.18 0.87
N LEU A 249 -5.27 -30.15 0.86
CA LEU A 249 -5.03 -31.49 1.41
C LEU A 249 -3.88 -32.22 0.70
N LYS A 250 -3.71 -32.04 -0.62
CA LYS A 250 -2.53 -32.58 -1.34
C LYS A 250 -1.23 -31.97 -0.80
N THR A 251 -1.24 -30.68 -0.51
CA THR A 251 -0.07 -30.01 0.10
C THR A 251 0.23 -30.56 1.49
N ILE A 252 -0.80 -30.72 2.33
CA ILE A 252 -0.66 -31.35 3.66
C ILE A 252 -0.06 -32.75 3.52
N LEU A 253 -0.53 -33.55 2.56
CA LEU A 253 0.02 -34.90 2.33
C LEU A 253 1.52 -34.85 2.00
N PHE A 254 1.97 -33.90 1.17
CA PHE A 254 3.40 -33.77 0.89
C PHE A 254 4.21 -33.39 2.13
N TYR A 255 3.71 -32.51 2.98
CA TYR A 255 4.34 -32.19 4.27
C TYR A 255 4.32 -33.38 5.22
N ALA A 256 3.19 -34.11 5.31
CA ALA A 256 3.03 -35.26 6.15
C ALA A 256 3.96 -36.45 5.77
N ILE A 257 4.40 -36.49 4.51
CA ILE A 257 5.41 -37.45 4.05
C ILE A 257 6.83 -36.92 4.28
N PHE A 258 7.06 -35.65 3.95
CA PHE A 258 8.41 -35.04 3.96
C PHE A 258 9.03 -35.01 5.35
N PHE A 259 8.32 -34.48 6.36
CA PHE A 259 8.88 -34.39 7.71
C PHE A 259 9.27 -35.75 8.30
N PRO A 260 8.45 -36.82 8.26
CA PRO A 260 8.87 -38.15 8.70
C PRO A 260 10.03 -38.71 7.88
N VAL A 261 10.11 -38.43 6.57
CA VAL A 261 11.27 -38.85 5.75
C VAL A 261 12.55 -38.17 6.21
N VAL A 262 12.51 -36.86 6.52
CA VAL A 262 13.66 -36.12 7.06
C VAL A 262 14.08 -36.71 8.42
N ILE A 263 13.13 -37.00 9.31
CA ILE A 263 13.40 -37.63 10.61
C ILE A 263 14.01 -39.02 10.41
N LEU A 264 13.47 -39.82 9.49
CA LEU A 264 14.02 -41.15 9.18
C LEU A 264 15.47 -41.06 8.70
N ILE A 265 15.76 -40.10 7.75
CA ILE A 265 17.12 -39.87 7.24
C ILE A 265 18.06 -39.45 8.39
N SER A 266 17.60 -38.53 9.27
CA SER A 266 18.36 -38.11 10.45
C SER A 266 18.62 -39.28 11.41
N THR A 267 17.61 -40.13 11.66
CA THR A 267 17.74 -41.32 12.51
C THR A 267 18.71 -42.33 11.89
N ILE A 268 18.71 -42.51 10.58
CA ILE A 268 19.70 -43.35 9.87
C ILE A 268 21.11 -42.77 10.05
N ALA A 269 21.30 -41.46 9.98
CA ALA A 269 22.59 -40.83 10.26
C ALA A 269 23.06 -41.11 11.69
N VAL A 270 22.17 -40.98 12.67
CA VAL A 270 22.44 -41.33 14.08
C VAL A 270 22.81 -42.82 14.23
N ALA A 271 22.05 -43.72 13.59
CA ALA A 271 22.32 -45.15 13.61
C ALA A 271 23.69 -45.48 12.99
N LEU A 272 24.07 -44.84 11.88
CA LEU A 272 25.40 -45.02 11.28
C LEU A 272 26.52 -44.51 12.19
N VAL A 273 26.31 -43.37 12.88
CA VAL A 273 27.25 -42.85 13.87
C VAL A 273 27.44 -43.83 15.02
N ILE A 274 26.35 -44.42 15.54
CA ILE A 274 26.42 -45.43 16.61
C ILE A 274 27.11 -46.68 16.10
N TRP A 275 26.74 -47.18 14.91
CA TRP A 275 27.32 -48.43 14.39
C TRP A 275 28.81 -48.30 14.05
N TYR A 276 29.17 -47.31 13.24
CA TYR A 276 30.57 -47.11 12.80
C TYR A 276 31.42 -46.51 13.93
N GLY A 277 30.94 -45.44 14.56
CA GLY A 277 31.61 -44.75 15.66
C GLY A 277 31.72 -45.62 16.90
N GLY A 278 30.65 -46.38 17.26
CA GLY A 278 30.68 -47.36 18.34
C GLY A 278 31.70 -48.49 18.08
N GLY A 279 31.79 -48.96 16.82
CA GLY A 279 32.83 -49.90 16.42
C GLY A 279 34.25 -49.35 16.56
N GLN A 280 34.45 -48.05 16.31
CA GLN A 280 35.74 -47.37 16.54
C GLN A 280 36.02 -47.20 18.05
N VAL A 281 35.00 -46.92 18.87
CA VAL A 281 35.15 -46.83 20.34
C VAL A 281 35.57 -48.19 20.93
N ILE A 282 34.94 -49.29 20.52
CA ILE A 282 35.30 -50.63 20.97
C ILE A 282 36.76 -50.99 20.60
N ARG A 283 37.26 -50.47 19.49
CA ARG A 283 38.65 -50.63 19.03
C ARG A 283 39.63 -49.62 19.63
N GLU A 284 39.17 -48.75 20.53
CA GLU A 284 39.94 -47.68 21.16
C GLU A 284 40.51 -46.64 20.18
N LEU A 285 39.93 -46.56 18.96
CA LEU A 285 40.29 -45.56 17.91
C LEU A 285 39.53 -44.26 18.08
N LEU A 286 38.45 -44.25 18.85
CA LEU A 286 37.60 -43.07 19.10
C LEU A 286 37.21 -43.04 20.58
N THR A 287 37.16 -41.87 21.20
CA THR A 287 36.68 -41.70 22.57
C THR A 287 35.14 -41.74 22.65
N LEU A 288 34.59 -42.17 23.76
CA LEU A 288 33.14 -42.21 24.00
C LEU A 288 32.55 -40.79 23.96
N GLY A 289 33.25 -39.80 24.53
CA GLY A 289 32.81 -38.41 24.49
C GLY A 289 32.75 -37.83 23.06
N THR A 290 33.69 -38.27 22.19
CA THR A 290 33.61 -37.88 20.76
C THR A 290 32.38 -38.49 20.09
N LEU A 291 32.06 -39.75 20.35
CA LEU A 291 30.84 -40.40 19.84
C LEU A 291 29.58 -39.64 20.27
N VAL A 292 29.47 -39.28 21.55
CA VAL A 292 28.33 -38.50 22.09
C VAL A 292 28.27 -37.09 21.42
N ALA A 293 29.39 -36.40 21.26
CA ALA A 293 29.44 -35.12 20.58
C ALA A 293 28.93 -35.22 19.13
N PHE A 294 29.32 -36.30 18.40
CA PHE A 294 28.82 -36.53 17.04
C PHE A 294 27.30 -36.70 17.00
N LEU A 295 26.69 -37.41 17.94
CA LEU A 295 25.24 -37.57 18.03
C LEU A 295 24.54 -36.20 18.14
N HIS A 296 25.03 -35.35 19.05
CA HIS A 296 24.49 -34.00 19.19
C HIS A 296 24.73 -33.10 17.96
N TYR A 297 25.90 -33.20 17.32
CA TYR A 297 26.18 -32.42 16.10
C TYR A 297 25.28 -32.87 14.94
N VAL A 298 25.01 -34.15 14.79
CA VAL A 298 24.09 -34.67 13.77
C VAL A 298 22.70 -34.07 13.96
N GLU A 299 22.14 -34.12 15.19
CA GLU A 299 20.82 -33.50 15.44
C GLU A 299 20.79 -32.02 15.08
N LYS A 300 21.77 -31.24 15.53
CA LYS A 300 21.87 -29.81 15.24
C LYS A 300 22.10 -29.48 13.75
N PHE A 301 22.70 -30.40 13.02
CA PHE A 301 23.01 -30.23 11.60
C PHE A 301 21.76 -30.30 10.70
N PHE A 302 20.80 -31.15 11.03
CA PHE A 302 19.60 -31.35 10.21
C PHE A 302 18.57 -30.22 10.36
N HIS A 303 18.56 -29.50 11.48
CA HIS A 303 17.58 -28.44 11.77
C HIS A 303 17.62 -27.31 10.75
N PRO A 304 18.76 -26.65 10.45
CA PRO A 304 18.82 -25.56 9.48
C PRO A 304 18.42 -25.97 8.06
N ILE A 305 18.63 -27.24 7.68
CA ILE A 305 18.32 -27.73 6.33
C ILE A 305 16.79 -27.83 6.12
N SER A 306 16.06 -28.20 7.17
CA SER A 306 14.59 -28.23 7.12
C SER A 306 14.00 -26.84 6.89
N ASP A 307 14.57 -25.81 7.51
CA ASP A 307 14.07 -24.44 7.47
C ASP A 307 14.39 -23.72 6.14
N LEU A 308 15.38 -24.22 5.39
CA LEU A 308 15.85 -23.57 4.16
C LEU A 308 14.76 -23.40 3.11
N SER A 309 13.82 -24.35 3.02
CA SER A 309 12.74 -24.33 2.03
C SER A 309 11.74 -23.20 2.31
N GLU A 310 11.45 -22.88 3.56
CA GLU A 310 10.56 -21.79 3.98
C GLU A 310 11.20 -20.44 3.67
N LYS A 311 12.49 -20.30 3.99
CA LYS A 311 13.25 -19.07 3.76
C LYS A 311 13.34 -18.67 2.28
N ILE A 312 13.40 -19.63 1.36
CA ILE A 312 13.35 -19.37 -0.08
C ILE A 312 12.01 -18.73 -0.49
N GLY A 313 10.90 -19.16 0.11
CA GLY A 313 9.58 -18.54 -0.11
C GLY A 313 9.55 -17.08 0.31
N ILE A 314 10.04 -16.78 1.51
CA ILE A 314 10.14 -15.40 2.03
C ILE A 314 10.97 -14.51 1.10
N ILE A 315 12.11 -15.00 0.61
CA ILE A 315 12.95 -14.25 -0.33
C ILE A 315 12.22 -13.96 -1.65
N GLN A 316 11.50 -14.93 -2.21
CA GLN A 316 10.76 -14.74 -3.46
C GLN A 316 9.65 -13.70 -3.31
N GLU A 317 8.91 -13.73 -2.20
CA GLU A 317 7.86 -12.77 -1.90
C GLU A 317 8.42 -11.35 -1.74
N ALA A 318 9.50 -11.20 -1.00
CA ALA A 318 10.15 -9.92 -0.80
C ALA A 318 10.79 -9.36 -2.08
N VAL A 319 11.30 -10.20 -2.98
CA VAL A 319 11.79 -9.76 -4.30
C VAL A 319 10.64 -9.18 -5.11
N ALA A 320 9.50 -9.85 -5.17
CA ALA A 320 8.32 -9.36 -5.86
C ALA A 320 7.80 -8.05 -5.23
N ALA A 321 7.77 -7.94 -3.90
CA ALA A 321 7.40 -6.72 -3.18
C ALA A 321 8.37 -5.57 -3.50
N SER A 322 9.69 -5.85 -3.53
CA SER A 322 10.73 -4.88 -3.89
C SER A 322 10.51 -4.30 -5.29
N GLU A 323 10.26 -5.17 -6.29
CA GLU A 323 10.00 -4.73 -7.66
C GLU A 323 8.78 -3.81 -7.72
N ARG A 324 7.71 -4.14 -7.02
CA ARG A 324 6.50 -3.32 -6.96
C ARG A 324 6.75 -1.95 -6.32
N ILE A 325 7.47 -1.91 -5.20
CA ILE A 325 7.83 -0.66 -4.51
C ILE A 325 8.74 0.20 -5.40
N PHE A 326 9.79 -0.39 -5.98
CA PHE A 326 10.71 0.39 -6.80
C PHE A 326 10.10 0.86 -8.10
N ASN A 327 9.20 0.08 -8.72
CA ASN A 327 8.43 0.54 -9.87
C ASN A 327 7.56 1.75 -9.52
N LEU A 328 6.99 1.80 -8.30
CA LEU A 328 6.25 2.96 -7.82
C LEU A 328 7.17 4.17 -7.62
N LEU A 329 8.31 3.99 -6.97
CA LEU A 329 9.29 5.08 -6.70
C LEU A 329 9.96 5.61 -7.97
N ASP A 330 10.01 4.81 -9.05
CA ASP A 330 10.57 5.20 -10.34
C ASP A 330 9.59 6.04 -11.20
N LEU A 331 8.30 6.08 -10.82
CA LEU A 331 7.32 6.92 -11.50
C LEU A 331 7.64 8.38 -11.28
N GLN A 332 7.95 9.10 -12.36
CA GLN A 332 8.18 10.53 -12.27
C GLN A 332 6.85 11.28 -12.25
N PRO A 333 6.66 12.26 -11.36
CA PRO A 333 5.50 13.14 -11.41
C PRO A 333 5.47 13.87 -12.76
N SER A 334 4.45 13.61 -13.58
CA SER A 334 4.32 14.24 -14.89
C SER A 334 3.89 15.71 -14.82
N ILE A 335 3.31 16.13 -13.69
CA ILE A 335 2.86 17.50 -13.45
C ILE A 335 3.68 18.07 -12.30
N THR A 336 4.58 18.98 -12.62
CA THR A 336 5.47 19.63 -11.66
C THR A 336 5.42 21.14 -11.83
N SER A 337 5.83 21.87 -10.80
CA SER A 337 6.09 23.30 -10.92
C SER A 337 7.26 23.55 -11.86
N PRO A 338 7.22 24.60 -12.67
CA PRO A 338 8.35 24.97 -13.53
C PRO A 338 9.58 25.35 -12.68
N PRO A 339 10.81 25.29 -13.24
CA PRO A 339 12.03 25.64 -12.51
C PRO A 339 12.06 27.08 -12.00
N ALA A 340 11.43 28.01 -12.73
CA ALA A 340 11.26 29.42 -12.36
C ALA A 340 9.76 29.75 -12.38
N PRO A 341 9.01 29.44 -11.32
CA PRO A 341 7.58 29.71 -11.27
C PRO A 341 7.30 31.21 -11.18
N VAL A 342 6.24 31.65 -11.85
CA VAL A 342 5.72 32.99 -11.68
C VAL A 342 4.96 33.06 -10.35
N HIS A 343 5.40 33.93 -9.46
CA HIS A 343 4.71 34.23 -8.20
C HIS A 343 3.82 35.46 -8.40
N VAL A 344 2.54 35.33 -8.08
CA VAL A 344 1.56 36.41 -8.12
C VAL A 344 0.86 36.45 -6.76
N GLU A 345 1.01 37.55 -6.03
CA GLU A 345 0.38 37.69 -4.71
C GLU A 345 -1.15 37.75 -4.77
N ARG A 346 -1.68 38.41 -5.81
CA ARG A 346 -3.12 38.54 -6.09
C ARG A 346 -3.37 38.42 -7.57
N ILE A 347 -4.41 37.70 -7.95
CA ILE A 347 -4.92 37.61 -9.30
C ILE A 347 -6.26 38.36 -9.40
N LYS A 348 -6.59 38.81 -10.59
CA LYS A 348 -7.91 39.40 -10.87
C LYS A 348 -8.94 38.31 -11.14
N GLY A 349 -8.48 37.16 -11.61
CA GLY A 349 -9.31 36.00 -11.90
C GLY A 349 -9.90 35.97 -13.31
N ASN A 350 -9.28 36.66 -14.29
CA ASN A 350 -9.64 36.48 -15.69
C ASN A 350 -9.16 35.12 -16.19
N ILE A 351 -10.06 34.32 -16.76
CA ILE A 351 -9.77 32.96 -17.23
C ILE A 351 -10.02 32.90 -18.74
N LYS A 352 -9.03 32.40 -19.49
CA LYS A 352 -9.16 32.23 -20.93
C LYS A 352 -8.69 30.85 -21.37
N PHE A 353 -9.57 30.12 -22.05
CA PHE A 353 -9.26 28.90 -22.79
C PHE A 353 -9.12 29.26 -24.26
N ASN A 354 -8.02 28.89 -24.89
CA ASN A 354 -7.73 29.18 -26.27
C ASN A 354 -7.40 27.88 -27.03
N LYS A 355 -8.35 27.44 -27.88
CA LYS A 355 -8.26 26.26 -28.74
C LYS A 355 -7.78 25.01 -27.98
N VAL A 356 -8.36 24.74 -26.81
CA VAL A 356 -7.93 23.66 -25.91
C VAL A 356 -8.42 22.30 -26.39
N TRP A 357 -7.49 21.37 -26.55
CA TRP A 357 -7.75 19.94 -26.82
C TRP A 357 -7.24 19.11 -25.66
N PHE A 358 -8.09 18.20 -25.17
CA PHE A 358 -7.73 17.37 -24.04
C PHE A 358 -8.27 15.95 -24.16
N ALA A 359 -7.42 14.97 -23.81
CA ALA A 359 -7.75 13.55 -23.68
C ALA A 359 -7.12 12.94 -22.43
N TYR A 360 -7.86 12.13 -21.69
CA TYR A 360 -7.32 11.31 -20.57
C TYR A 360 -6.45 10.15 -21.08
N ASN A 361 -6.84 9.56 -22.21
CA ASN A 361 -6.09 8.51 -22.89
C ASN A 361 -5.75 9.02 -24.30
N LYS A 362 -4.57 8.62 -24.82
CA LYS A 362 -4.16 8.97 -26.17
C LYS A 362 -5.28 8.64 -27.17
N ASP A 363 -5.51 9.58 -28.10
CA ASP A 363 -6.44 9.49 -29.24
C ASP A 363 -7.95 9.57 -28.96
N ASN A 364 -8.37 9.65 -27.68
CA ASN A 364 -9.77 9.86 -27.34
C ASN A 364 -10.00 11.24 -26.72
N TYR A 365 -10.16 12.26 -27.58
CA TYR A 365 -10.36 13.63 -27.13
C TYR A 365 -11.71 13.83 -26.46
N VAL A 366 -11.67 14.23 -25.18
CA VAL A 366 -12.83 14.58 -24.36
C VAL A 366 -13.19 16.06 -24.54
N LEU A 367 -12.22 16.93 -24.79
CA LEU A 367 -12.44 18.33 -25.17
C LEU A 367 -11.78 18.59 -26.52
N LYS A 368 -12.50 19.31 -27.41
CA LYS A 368 -12.10 19.56 -28.79
C LYS A 368 -12.31 21.05 -29.09
N ASP A 369 -11.21 21.77 -29.39
CA ASP A 369 -11.20 23.17 -29.78
C ASP A 369 -11.99 24.10 -28.85
N ILE A 370 -11.88 23.86 -27.54
CA ILE A 370 -12.60 24.67 -26.55
C ILE A 370 -11.97 26.05 -26.43
N SER A 371 -12.77 27.08 -26.71
CA SER A 371 -12.38 28.49 -26.62
C SER A 371 -13.47 29.32 -25.95
N PHE A 372 -13.15 29.87 -24.78
CA PHE A 372 -14.03 30.80 -24.04
C PHE A 372 -13.20 31.71 -23.14
N GLU A 373 -13.83 32.80 -22.68
CA GLU A 373 -13.25 33.74 -21.73
C GLU A 373 -14.26 34.05 -20.63
N VAL A 374 -13.75 34.18 -19.40
CA VAL A 374 -14.50 34.58 -18.20
C VAL A 374 -13.82 35.81 -17.65
N GLU A 375 -14.54 36.91 -17.61
CA GLU A 375 -14.05 38.18 -17.09
C GLU A 375 -13.97 38.14 -15.55
N THR A 376 -13.15 39.02 -14.98
CA THR A 376 -13.03 39.19 -13.54
C THR A 376 -14.39 39.43 -12.89
N GLY A 377 -14.74 38.64 -11.88
CA GLY A 377 -16.02 38.75 -11.16
C GLY A 377 -17.23 38.18 -11.92
N GLN A 378 -17.06 37.66 -13.14
CA GLN A 378 -18.12 37.04 -13.92
C GLN A 378 -18.41 35.61 -13.45
N SER A 379 -19.68 35.25 -13.44
CA SER A 379 -20.15 33.88 -13.17
C SER A 379 -20.58 33.20 -14.48
N ILE A 380 -20.04 31.98 -14.73
CA ILE A 380 -20.46 31.16 -15.86
C ILE A 380 -20.92 29.78 -15.43
N ALA A 381 -21.93 29.24 -16.16
CA ALA A 381 -22.36 27.86 -15.95
C ALA A 381 -22.05 26.98 -17.16
N PHE A 382 -21.48 25.80 -16.93
CA PHE A 382 -21.37 24.76 -17.94
C PHE A 382 -22.57 23.82 -17.85
N VAL A 383 -23.27 23.63 -18.97
CA VAL A 383 -24.45 22.78 -19.12
C VAL A 383 -24.21 21.80 -20.27
N GLY A 384 -24.72 20.57 -20.14
CA GLY A 384 -24.59 19.56 -21.18
C GLY A 384 -24.85 18.15 -20.61
N ALA A 385 -25.00 17.17 -21.49
CA ALA A 385 -25.19 15.76 -21.08
C ALA A 385 -24.02 15.22 -20.25
N THR A 386 -24.25 14.15 -19.51
CA THR A 386 -23.18 13.42 -18.80
C THR A 386 -22.13 12.97 -19.83
N GLY A 387 -20.85 13.13 -19.52
CA GLY A 387 -19.75 12.82 -20.44
C GLY A 387 -19.43 13.93 -21.48
N SER A 388 -20.10 15.09 -21.46
CA SER A 388 -19.79 16.19 -22.40
C SER A 388 -18.48 16.94 -22.14
N GLY A 389 -17.76 16.64 -21.04
CA GLY A 389 -16.45 17.24 -20.73
C GLY A 389 -16.48 18.34 -19.65
N LYS A 390 -17.62 18.61 -19.00
CA LYS A 390 -17.76 19.68 -17.99
C LYS A 390 -16.73 19.57 -16.83
N THR A 391 -16.64 18.43 -16.21
CA THR A 391 -15.70 18.18 -15.09
C THR A 391 -14.24 18.26 -15.55
N SER A 392 -13.95 17.93 -16.81
CA SER A 392 -12.59 18.03 -17.37
C SER A 392 -12.09 19.47 -17.40
N ILE A 393 -12.96 20.47 -17.63
CA ILE A 393 -12.58 21.88 -17.58
C ILE A 393 -12.06 22.27 -16.18
N ILE A 394 -12.77 21.83 -15.12
CA ILE A 394 -12.35 22.09 -13.73
C ILE A 394 -11.01 21.41 -13.43
N ASN A 395 -10.86 20.14 -13.84
CA ASN A 395 -9.62 19.39 -13.63
C ASN A 395 -8.43 20.04 -14.34
N LEU A 396 -8.64 20.62 -15.52
CA LEU A 396 -7.60 21.31 -16.27
C LEU A 396 -7.23 22.65 -15.63
N LEU A 397 -8.20 23.43 -15.15
CA LEU A 397 -7.92 24.71 -14.51
C LEU A 397 -7.12 24.53 -13.20
N ASN A 398 -7.40 23.46 -12.44
CA ASN A 398 -6.60 23.07 -11.26
C ASN A 398 -5.25 22.42 -11.62
N ARG A 399 -4.99 22.26 -12.91
CA ARG A 399 -3.80 21.57 -13.42
C ARG A 399 -3.60 20.21 -12.75
N PHE A 400 -4.68 19.41 -12.68
CA PHE A 400 -4.60 17.97 -12.34
C PHE A 400 -4.15 17.14 -13.55
N TYR A 401 -4.33 17.71 -14.75
CA TYR A 401 -3.91 17.18 -16.05
C TYR A 401 -3.39 18.34 -16.91
N ASP A 402 -2.45 18.04 -17.81
CA ASP A 402 -1.98 18.97 -18.80
C ASP A 402 -2.68 18.74 -20.16
N ILE A 403 -2.95 19.81 -20.89
CA ILE A 403 -3.58 19.79 -22.20
C ILE A 403 -2.62 19.34 -23.30
N GLN A 404 -3.15 18.75 -24.37
CA GLN A 404 -2.37 18.32 -25.52
C GLN A 404 -2.15 19.45 -26.54
N LYS A 405 -3.17 20.33 -26.76
CA LYS A 405 -3.06 21.47 -27.68
C LYS A 405 -3.80 22.68 -27.08
N GLY A 406 -3.41 23.89 -27.53
CA GLY A 406 -3.96 25.12 -27.04
C GLY A 406 -3.26 25.64 -25.79
N GLU A 407 -3.89 26.59 -25.10
CA GLU A 407 -3.40 27.20 -23.87
C GLU A 407 -4.54 27.54 -22.91
N ILE A 408 -4.25 27.55 -21.61
CA ILE A 408 -5.17 28.02 -20.57
C ILE A 408 -4.46 29.14 -19.84
N LEU A 409 -5.06 30.29 -19.82
CA LEU A 409 -4.50 31.52 -19.23
C LEU A 409 -5.32 31.92 -18.00
N LEU A 410 -4.62 32.32 -16.95
CA LEU A 410 -5.15 32.98 -15.77
C LEU A 410 -4.48 34.36 -15.69
N ASP A 411 -5.28 35.44 -15.80
CA ASP A 411 -4.80 36.83 -15.94
C ASP A 411 -3.72 37.00 -17.05
N ASN A 412 -3.96 36.40 -18.22
CA ASN A 412 -3.04 36.37 -19.37
C ASN A 412 -1.71 35.60 -19.12
N ILE A 413 -1.55 34.89 -18.03
CA ILE A 413 -0.39 34.03 -17.74
C ILE A 413 -0.80 32.59 -17.94
N ASP A 414 -0.03 31.81 -18.71
CA ASP A 414 -0.28 30.39 -18.88
C ASP A 414 -0.19 29.68 -17.51
N ILE A 415 -1.21 28.86 -17.17
CA ILE A 415 -1.27 28.13 -15.91
C ILE A 415 -0.07 27.20 -15.70
N LYS A 416 0.63 26.81 -16.76
CA LYS A 416 1.87 26.01 -16.70
C LYS A 416 3.05 26.78 -16.13
N LYS A 417 3.03 28.11 -16.17
CA LYS A 417 4.09 28.98 -15.65
C LYS A 417 3.96 29.23 -14.15
N PHE A 418 2.80 29.00 -13.57
CA PHE A 418 2.61 29.11 -12.10
C PHE A 418 3.26 27.95 -11.37
N GLY A 419 3.71 28.19 -10.13
CA GLY A 419 3.92 27.14 -9.15
C GLY A 419 2.59 26.44 -8.83
N LEU A 420 2.58 25.12 -8.72
CA LEU A 420 1.33 24.37 -8.47
C LEU A 420 0.62 24.82 -7.18
N GLN A 421 1.39 25.11 -6.13
CA GLN A 421 0.84 25.60 -4.85
C GLN A 421 0.23 26.99 -5.02
N ASP A 422 0.91 27.90 -5.73
CA ASP A 422 0.42 29.25 -5.98
C ASP A 422 -0.86 29.22 -6.81
N LEU A 423 -0.87 28.46 -7.93
CA LEU A 423 -2.06 28.32 -8.77
C LEU A 423 -3.27 27.86 -7.94
N ARG A 424 -3.09 26.80 -7.15
CA ARG A 424 -4.19 26.21 -6.37
C ARG A 424 -4.60 27.04 -5.16
N LYS A 425 -3.76 27.94 -4.66
CA LYS A 425 -4.10 28.90 -3.62
C LYS A 425 -5.16 29.89 -4.08
N HIS A 426 -5.12 30.28 -5.35
CA HIS A 426 -6.06 31.24 -5.96
C HIS A 426 -7.35 30.59 -6.46
N ILE A 427 -7.43 29.26 -6.50
CA ILE A 427 -8.58 28.53 -7.05
C ILE A 427 -9.23 27.69 -5.94
N GLY A 428 -10.40 28.09 -5.50
CA GLY A 428 -11.23 27.30 -4.58
C GLY A 428 -12.10 26.32 -5.33
N VAL A 429 -12.23 25.11 -4.81
CA VAL A 429 -13.08 24.06 -5.40
C VAL A 429 -14.08 23.55 -4.40
N VAL A 430 -15.35 23.58 -4.76
CA VAL A 430 -16.42 22.89 -4.04
C VAL A 430 -16.83 21.66 -4.84
N MET A 431 -16.51 20.50 -4.33
CA MET A 431 -16.78 19.22 -4.98
C MET A 431 -18.23 18.79 -4.77
N GLN A 432 -18.78 18.04 -5.73
CA GLN A 432 -20.08 17.39 -5.63
C GLN A 432 -20.13 16.45 -4.43
N ASP A 433 -19.25 15.47 -4.38
CA ASP A 433 -19.07 14.57 -3.25
C ASP A 433 -18.07 15.19 -2.27
N VAL A 434 -18.61 15.76 -1.20
CA VAL A 434 -17.80 16.42 -0.18
C VAL A 434 -17.08 15.37 0.67
N PHE A 435 -15.76 15.37 0.61
CA PHE A 435 -14.92 14.56 1.48
C PHE A 435 -14.59 15.33 2.76
N LEU A 436 -14.92 14.72 3.91
CA LEU A 436 -14.52 15.19 5.23
C LEU A 436 -13.55 14.18 5.85
N PHE A 437 -12.46 14.72 6.40
CA PHE A 437 -11.47 13.93 7.14
C PHE A 437 -12.00 13.58 8.53
N SER A 438 -11.54 12.47 9.08
CA SER A 438 -11.75 12.16 10.49
C SER A 438 -11.08 13.22 11.36
N GLY A 439 -11.76 13.68 12.40
CA GLY A 439 -11.35 14.80 13.25
C GLY A 439 -12.55 15.70 13.57
N ASN A 440 -12.32 16.96 13.94
CA ASN A 440 -13.40 17.88 14.25
C ASN A 440 -13.81 18.77 13.05
N ILE A 441 -14.92 19.49 13.20
CA ILE A 441 -15.44 20.40 12.16
C ILE A 441 -14.46 21.55 11.91
N LEU A 442 -13.83 22.10 12.95
CA LEU A 442 -12.85 23.17 12.84
C LEU A 442 -11.69 22.76 11.90
N GLU A 443 -11.09 21.59 12.17
CA GLU A 443 -9.98 21.09 11.35
C GLU A 443 -10.42 20.79 9.91
N ASN A 444 -11.65 20.31 9.73
CA ASN A 444 -12.22 20.08 8.40
C ASN A 444 -12.43 21.36 7.60
N ILE A 445 -12.73 22.48 8.23
CA ILE A 445 -12.89 23.76 7.54
C ILE A 445 -11.52 24.38 7.23
N ARG A 446 -10.59 24.43 8.19
CA ARG A 446 -9.27 25.04 7.98
C ARG A 446 -8.21 24.11 7.38
N LEU A 447 -8.51 22.80 7.18
CA LEU A 447 -7.61 21.79 6.61
C LEU A 447 -6.22 21.79 7.27
N GLY A 448 -6.16 21.90 8.59
CA GLY A 448 -4.91 21.89 9.37
C GLY A 448 -4.10 23.19 9.29
N ASN A 449 -4.55 24.21 8.57
CA ASN A 449 -3.89 25.51 8.53
C ASN A 449 -4.14 26.26 9.85
N LYS A 450 -3.12 26.35 10.70
CA LYS A 450 -3.19 26.98 12.01
C LYS A 450 -3.20 28.51 11.96
N ASP A 451 -2.86 29.12 10.82
CA ASP A 451 -2.94 30.58 10.62
C ASP A 451 -4.39 31.03 10.50
N ILE A 452 -5.32 30.13 10.21
CA ILE A 452 -6.76 30.39 10.19
C ILE A 452 -7.32 30.26 11.59
N SER A 453 -7.75 31.39 12.16
CA SER A 453 -8.29 31.41 13.52
C SER A 453 -9.71 30.82 13.61
N LEU A 454 -10.13 30.46 14.84
CA LEU A 454 -11.51 29.99 15.08
C LEU A 454 -12.54 31.08 14.70
N GLU A 455 -12.24 32.35 14.96
CA GLU A 455 -13.12 33.48 14.62
C GLU A 455 -13.36 33.55 13.11
N GLN A 456 -12.32 33.39 12.29
CA GLN A 456 -12.43 33.38 10.84
C GLN A 456 -13.29 32.19 10.36
N VAL A 457 -13.13 31.01 10.97
CA VAL A 457 -13.95 29.84 10.67
C VAL A 457 -15.42 30.07 11.06
N ILE A 458 -15.68 30.70 12.21
CA ILE A 458 -17.04 31.05 12.65
C ILE A 458 -17.67 32.07 11.67
N GLU A 459 -16.91 33.08 11.26
CA GLU A 459 -17.38 34.10 10.33
C GLU A 459 -17.74 33.52 8.96
N ALA A 460 -16.83 32.69 8.40
CA ALA A 460 -17.09 31.93 7.18
C ALA A 460 -18.34 31.04 7.31
N SER A 461 -18.48 30.34 8.43
CA SER A 461 -19.62 29.46 8.71
C SER A 461 -20.94 30.23 8.84
N LYS A 462 -20.94 31.43 9.42
CA LYS A 462 -22.09 32.32 9.46
C LYS A 462 -22.47 32.79 8.05
N TYR A 463 -21.49 33.14 7.24
CA TYR A 463 -21.72 33.63 5.90
C TYR A 463 -22.41 32.59 5.01
N VAL A 464 -22.08 31.31 5.16
CA VAL A 464 -22.67 30.19 4.38
C VAL A 464 -23.83 29.50 5.11
N ASN A 465 -24.37 30.07 6.17
CA ASN A 465 -25.46 29.51 7.01
C ASN A 465 -25.12 28.16 7.68
N ALA A 466 -23.83 27.79 7.80
CA ALA A 466 -23.39 26.58 8.48
C ALA A 466 -23.40 26.72 10.01
N HIS A 467 -23.18 27.91 10.54
CA HIS A 467 -23.01 28.18 11.98
C HIS A 467 -24.16 27.66 12.82
N LYS A 468 -25.41 27.85 12.37
CA LYS A 468 -26.63 27.44 13.11
C LYS A 468 -26.67 25.95 13.39
N PHE A 469 -26.40 25.12 12.39
CA PHE A 469 -26.39 23.66 12.62
C PHE A 469 -25.15 23.22 13.39
N ILE A 470 -23.96 23.83 13.14
CA ILE A 470 -22.72 23.48 13.88
C ILE A 470 -22.91 23.72 15.37
N THR A 471 -23.49 24.85 15.77
CA THR A 471 -23.74 25.18 17.18
C THR A 471 -24.82 24.32 17.83
N SER A 472 -25.67 23.64 17.07
CA SER A 472 -26.64 22.67 17.59
C SER A 472 -26.03 21.29 17.86
N LEU A 473 -24.81 21.01 17.37
CA LEU A 473 -24.12 19.74 17.60
C LEU A 473 -23.44 19.73 18.97
N PRO A 474 -23.32 18.55 19.62
CA PRO A 474 -22.55 18.40 20.85
C PRO A 474 -21.08 18.76 20.61
N GLY A 475 -20.51 19.73 21.37
CA GLY A 475 -19.15 20.21 21.17
C GLY A 475 -18.98 21.21 20.02
N GLN A 476 -20.04 21.55 19.29
CA GLN A 476 -20.05 22.59 18.25
C GLN A 476 -18.94 22.39 17.21
N TYR A 477 -17.98 23.32 17.10
CA TYR A 477 -16.85 23.21 16.15
C TYR A 477 -15.86 22.09 16.50
N ASP A 478 -15.87 21.60 17.73
CA ASP A 478 -15.10 20.42 18.16
C ASP A 478 -15.85 19.10 17.96
N PHE A 479 -17.06 19.14 17.37
CA PHE A 479 -17.82 17.92 17.05
C PHE A 479 -17.00 16.98 16.20
N GLU A 480 -16.88 15.70 16.62
CA GLU A 480 -16.09 14.69 15.95
C GLU A 480 -16.77 14.20 14.66
N VAL A 481 -16.13 14.46 13.56
CA VAL A 481 -16.52 14.00 12.23
C VAL A 481 -15.90 12.63 11.98
N LYS A 482 -16.73 11.58 11.87
CA LYS A 482 -16.25 10.24 11.50
C LYS A 482 -15.85 10.19 10.03
N GLU A 483 -15.27 9.05 9.64
CA GLU A 483 -14.80 8.80 8.27
C GLU A 483 -15.82 9.27 7.23
N ARG A 484 -15.38 10.07 6.27
CA ARG A 484 -16.18 10.66 5.18
C ARG A 484 -17.40 11.48 5.64
N GLY A 485 -17.46 11.89 6.90
CA GLY A 485 -18.57 12.68 7.40
C GLY A 485 -19.89 11.91 7.55
N GLN A 486 -19.86 10.61 7.80
CA GLN A 486 -21.06 9.75 7.94
C GLN A 486 -22.01 10.21 9.03
N THR A 487 -21.56 10.98 10.01
CA THR A 487 -22.38 11.54 11.09
C THR A 487 -23.19 12.77 10.68
N LEU A 488 -22.93 13.32 9.49
CA LEU A 488 -23.54 14.55 8.97
C LEU A 488 -24.40 14.26 7.74
N SER A 489 -25.49 15.01 7.57
CA SER A 489 -26.31 14.93 6.34
C SER A 489 -25.51 15.44 5.12
N VAL A 490 -25.95 15.07 3.91
CA VAL A 490 -25.34 15.51 2.66
C VAL A 490 -25.26 17.04 2.59
N GLY A 491 -26.37 17.72 2.93
CA GLY A 491 -26.43 19.17 2.94
C GLY A 491 -25.52 19.83 3.97
N GLN A 492 -25.40 19.26 5.18
CA GLN A 492 -24.48 19.73 6.20
C GLN A 492 -23.03 19.62 5.73
N ARG A 493 -22.67 18.51 5.08
CA ARG A 493 -21.33 18.36 4.48
C ARG A 493 -21.07 19.41 3.39
N GLN A 494 -22.06 19.72 2.55
CA GLN A 494 -21.92 20.78 1.54
C GLN A 494 -21.71 22.17 2.17
N LEU A 495 -22.45 22.52 3.23
CA LEU A 495 -22.27 23.79 3.94
C LEU A 495 -20.86 23.88 4.56
N ILE A 496 -20.31 22.78 5.09
CA ILE A 496 -18.91 22.73 5.57
C ILE A 496 -17.95 22.94 4.41
N ALA A 497 -18.18 22.34 3.24
CA ALA A 497 -17.33 22.55 2.05
C ALA A 497 -17.37 24.00 1.55
N PHE A 498 -18.51 24.67 1.64
CA PHE A 498 -18.61 26.09 1.33
C PHE A 498 -17.84 26.94 2.34
N ALA A 499 -17.98 26.66 3.65
CA ALA A 499 -17.20 27.36 4.68
C ALA A 499 -15.68 27.16 4.47
N ARG A 500 -15.26 25.92 4.12
CA ARG A 500 -13.87 25.60 3.73
C ARG A 500 -13.41 26.45 2.54
N ALA A 501 -14.18 26.49 1.44
CA ALA A 501 -13.81 27.27 0.27
C ALA A 501 -13.73 28.77 0.59
N LEU A 502 -14.61 29.29 1.46
CA LEU A 502 -14.65 30.70 1.81
C LEU A 502 -13.47 31.13 2.71
N VAL A 503 -13.11 30.28 3.67
CA VAL A 503 -12.06 30.61 4.65
C VAL A 503 -10.69 30.79 4.01
N PHE A 504 -10.43 30.10 2.88
CA PHE A 504 -9.21 30.28 2.08
C PHE A 504 -9.29 31.48 1.12
N ASN A 505 -10.48 32.09 0.98
CA ASN A 505 -10.74 33.30 0.21
C ASN A 505 -10.12 33.34 -1.20
N PRO A 506 -10.37 32.36 -2.06
CA PRO A 506 -9.82 32.32 -3.41
C PRO A 506 -10.50 33.37 -4.31
N GLU A 507 -9.76 33.88 -5.29
CA GLU A 507 -10.28 34.84 -6.30
C GLU A 507 -11.14 34.13 -7.37
N VAL A 508 -10.84 32.86 -7.63
CA VAL A 508 -11.60 32.00 -8.56
C VAL A 508 -12.29 30.88 -7.79
N LEU A 509 -13.58 30.70 -8.04
CA LEU A 509 -14.38 29.65 -7.42
C LEU A 509 -14.90 28.67 -8.48
N LEU A 510 -14.61 27.40 -8.27
CA LEU A 510 -15.11 26.29 -9.08
C LEU A 510 -16.15 25.51 -8.28
N VAL A 511 -17.37 25.42 -8.78
CA VAL A 511 -18.46 24.74 -8.09
C VAL A 511 -18.97 23.58 -8.95
N LEU A 512 -18.93 22.38 -8.41
CA LEU A 512 -19.59 21.21 -8.98
C LEU A 512 -20.92 21.03 -8.24
N ASP A 513 -22.02 21.49 -8.88
CA ASP A 513 -23.38 21.42 -8.32
C ASP A 513 -24.19 20.36 -9.07
N GLU A 514 -24.37 19.18 -8.46
CA GLU A 514 -25.24 18.15 -9.01
C GLU A 514 -26.47 17.97 -8.13
N ALA A 515 -27.62 17.80 -8.77
CA ALA A 515 -28.88 17.57 -8.08
C ALA A 515 -28.82 16.28 -7.26
N THR A 516 -28.67 16.40 -5.94
CA THR A 516 -28.94 15.30 -5.04
C THR A 516 -30.45 15.24 -4.78
N SER A 517 -31.12 14.23 -5.28
CA SER A 517 -32.58 13.97 -5.09
C SER A 517 -32.97 13.70 -3.62
N SER A 518 -32.03 13.83 -2.68
CA SER A 518 -32.16 13.38 -1.28
C SER A 518 -31.94 14.51 -0.25
N ILE A 519 -32.04 15.79 -0.63
CA ILE A 519 -31.86 16.91 0.31
C ILE A 519 -33.23 17.52 0.62
N ASP A 520 -33.51 17.76 1.89
CA ASP A 520 -34.72 18.47 2.34
C ASP A 520 -34.76 19.88 1.73
N SER A 521 -35.97 20.35 1.36
CA SER A 521 -36.17 21.65 0.70
C SER A 521 -35.64 22.83 1.53
N GLU A 522 -35.70 22.75 2.87
CA GLU A 522 -35.14 23.80 3.74
C GLU A 522 -33.61 23.87 3.64
N ILE A 523 -32.93 22.73 3.67
CA ILE A 523 -31.46 22.67 3.54
C ILE A 523 -31.05 23.06 2.11
N GLU A 524 -31.84 22.70 1.11
CA GLU A 524 -31.60 23.11 -0.27
C GLU A 524 -31.62 24.64 -0.42
N ALA A 525 -32.61 25.31 0.18
CA ALA A 525 -32.69 26.77 0.18
C ALA A 525 -31.47 27.42 0.87
N LEU A 526 -30.98 26.82 1.98
CA LEU A 526 -29.76 27.29 2.65
C LEU A 526 -28.53 27.14 1.76
N ILE A 527 -28.39 26.01 1.06
CA ILE A 527 -27.28 25.76 0.10
C ILE A 527 -27.32 26.76 -1.05
N GLN A 528 -28.48 27.01 -1.66
CA GLN A 528 -28.62 27.97 -2.76
C GLN A 528 -28.30 29.41 -2.32
N ASN A 529 -28.74 29.77 -1.12
CA ASN A 529 -28.42 31.10 -0.56
C ASN A 529 -26.91 31.21 -0.28
N ALA A 530 -26.30 30.19 0.30
CA ALA A 530 -24.86 30.16 0.52
C ALA A 530 -24.07 30.27 -0.79
N LEU A 531 -24.47 29.49 -1.82
CA LEU A 531 -23.84 29.49 -3.13
C LEU A 531 -23.92 30.88 -3.76
N SER A 532 -25.11 31.51 -3.78
CA SER A 532 -25.31 32.87 -4.34
C SER A 532 -24.44 33.92 -3.65
N ARG A 533 -24.26 33.80 -2.32
CA ARG A 533 -23.37 34.69 -1.55
C ARG A 533 -21.91 34.50 -1.90
N ILE A 534 -21.45 33.23 -1.98
CA ILE A 534 -20.04 32.92 -2.24
C ILE A 534 -19.64 33.33 -3.67
N MET A 535 -20.56 33.20 -4.63
CA MET A 535 -20.33 33.58 -6.02
C MET A 535 -20.19 35.10 -6.22
N LYS A 536 -20.73 35.89 -5.30
CA LYS A 536 -20.71 37.36 -5.41
C LYS A 536 -19.25 37.86 -5.30
N ASP A 537 -18.90 38.81 -6.17
CA ASP A 537 -17.59 39.46 -6.21
C ASP A 537 -16.38 38.53 -6.51
N ARG A 538 -16.64 37.33 -7.08
CA ARG A 538 -15.61 36.37 -7.49
C ARG A 538 -15.85 35.86 -8.90
N THR A 539 -14.76 35.58 -9.61
CA THR A 539 -14.88 34.85 -10.88
C THR A 539 -15.31 33.41 -10.59
N THR A 540 -16.46 33.00 -11.11
CA THR A 540 -17.03 31.70 -10.76
C THR A 540 -17.33 30.84 -11.97
N ILE A 541 -16.91 29.58 -11.94
CA ILE A 541 -17.29 28.58 -12.91
C ILE A 541 -18.11 27.51 -12.20
N VAL A 542 -19.34 27.29 -12.67
CA VAL A 542 -20.27 26.30 -12.09
C VAL A 542 -20.56 25.20 -13.10
N ILE A 543 -20.43 23.96 -12.69
CA ILE A 543 -21.05 22.82 -13.39
C ILE A 543 -22.44 22.67 -12.80
N ALA A 544 -23.43 23.19 -13.47
CA ALA A 544 -24.77 23.28 -12.91
C ALA A 544 -25.68 22.18 -13.46
N HIS A 545 -26.37 21.51 -12.55
CA HIS A 545 -27.47 20.60 -12.83
C HIS A 545 -28.80 21.13 -12.29
N ARG A 546 -28.78 22.26 -11.53
CA ARG A 546 -29.96 22.89 -10.95
C ARG A 546 -30.36 24.15 -11.71
N LEU A 547 -31.65 24.29 -11.97
CA LEU A 547 -32.20 25.43 -12.68
C LEU A 547 -31.98 26.75 -11.93
N SER A 548 -32.09 26.74 -10.60
CA SER A 548 -31.85 27.90 -9.73
C SER A 548 -30.43 28.45 -9.90
N THR A 549 -29.45 27.58 -9.96
CA THR A 549 -28.04 27.96 -10.17
C THR A 549 -27.82 28.50 -11.58
N ILE A 550 -28.40 27.84 -12.61
CA ILE A 550 -28.23 28.23 -14.03
C ILE A 550 -28.87 29.58 -14.32
N LYS A 551 -29.99 29.95 -13.69
CA LYS A 551 -30.66 31.22 -13.89
C LYS A 551 -29.91 32.44 -13.34
N ASN A 552 -29.08 32.23 -12.34
CA ASN A 552 -28.41 33.28 -11.58
C ASN A 552 -27.00 33.59 -12.05
N VAL A 553 -26.51 32.91 -13.11
CA VAL A 553 -25.19 33.20 -13.70
C VAL A 553 -25.27 34.20 -14.84
N ASP A 554 -24.18 34.92 -15.06
CA ASP A 554 -24.10 35.93 -16.12
C ASP A 554 -24.12 35.32 -17.51
N LYS A 555 -23.53 34.11 -17.66
CA LYS A 555 -23.39 33.44 -18.95
C LYS A 555 -23.47 31.93 -18.83
N ILE A 556 -24.08 31.30 -19.79
CA ILE A 556 -24.18 29.83 -19.90
C ILE A 556 -23.38 29.40 -21.12
N ILE A 557 -22.61 28.32 -20.94
CA ILE A 557 -21.87 27.66 -22.02
C ILE A 557 -22.39 26.20 -22.11
N VAL A 558 -22.85 25.85 -23.32
CA VAL A 558 -23.40 24.52 -23.58
C VAL A 558 -22.32 23.65 -24.24
N LEU A 559 -22.01 22.52 -23.59
CA LEU A 559 -21.08 21.51 -24.10
C LEU A 559 -21.83 20.31 -24.64
N SER A 560 -21.44 19.85 -25.84
CA SER A 560 -21.93 18.64 -26.46
C SER A 560 -20.78 17.90 -27.13
N HIS A 561 -20.60 16.61 -26.78
CA HIS A 561 -19.54 15.74 -27.34
C HIS A 561 -18.12 16.34 -27.30
N GLY A 562 -17.84 17.14 -26.25
CA GLY A 562 -16.53 17.76 -26.06
C GLY A 562 -16.33 19.08 -26.84
N GLU A 563 -17.35 19.62 -27.44
CA GLU A 563 -17.32 20.86 -28.18
C GLU A 563 -18.25 21.91 -27.54
N LEU A 564 -17.90 23.19 -27.68
CA LEU A 564 -18.75 24.31 -27.27
C LEU A 564 -19.75 24.61 -28.41
N VAL A 565 -21.04 24.37 -28.15
CA VAL A 565 -22.09 24.45 -29.19
C VAL A 565 -22.97 25.71 -29.05
N GLU A 566 -23.21 26.17 -27.83
CA GLU A 566 -24.01 27.37 -27.58
C GLU A 566 -23.42 28.19 -26.44
N ARG A 567 -23.59 29.50 -26.49
CA ARG A 567 -23.23 30.45 -25.42
C ARG A 567 -24.19 31.62 -25.37
N GLY A 568 -24.56 32.08 -24.19
CA GLY A 568 -25.44 33.25 -24.02
C GLY A 568 -26.03 33.32 -22.62
N THR A 569 -26.96 34.21 -22.37
CA THR A 569 -27.74 34.26 -21.14
C THR A 569 -28.84 33.20 -21.16
N HIS A 570 -29.44 32.92 -20.02
CA HIS A 570 -30.58 32.00 -19.89
C HIS A 570 -31.72 32.39 -20.86
N SER A 571 -32.05 33.70 -20.95
CA SER A 571 -33.11 34.20 -21.81
C SER A 571 -32.83 34.04 -23.30
N ASP A 572 -31.58 34.29 -23.71
CA ASP A 572 -31.18 34.20 -25.12
C ASP A 572 -31.20 32.77 -25.62
N LEU A 573 -30.66 31.85 -24.81
CA LEU A 573 -30.60 30.43 -25.15
C LEU A 573 -31.98 29.76 -25.18
N LEU A 574 -32.92 30.20 -24.35
CA LEU A 574 -34.31 29.76 -24.43
C LEU A 574 -35.00 30.24 -25.71
N LYS A 575 -34.78 31.50 -26.12
CA LYS A 575 -35.33 32.07 -27.37
C LYS A 575 -34.75 31.39 -28.61
N ALA A 576 -33.45 30.99 -28.56
CA ALA A 576 -32.77 30.34 -29.67
C ALA A 576 -33.31 28.92 -29.97
N LYS A 577 -34.06 28.31 -29.04
CA LYS A 577 -34.67 26.96 -29.16
C LYS A 577 -33.67 25.86 -29.54
N GLY A 578 -32.42 26.02 -29.17
CA GLY A 578 -31.33 25.10 -29.46
C GLY A 578 -31.22 23.91 -28.48
N ILE A 579 -29.99 23.40 -28.28
CA ILE A 579 -29.69 22.28 -27.38
C ILE A 579 -30.03 22.63 -25.92
N TYR A 580 -29.69 23.85 -25.49
CA TYR A 580 -30.04 24.35 -24.15
C TYR A 580 -31.55 24.30 -23.90
N HIS A 581 -32.37 24.75 -24.84
CA HIS A 581 -33.82 24.72 -24.73
C HIS A 581 -34.35 23.28 -24.60
N LYS A 582 -33.79 22.33 -25.36
CA LYS A 582 -34.15 20.92 -25.25
C LYS A 582 -33.81 20.36 -23.87
N LEU A 583 -32.56 20.58 -23.38
CA LEU A 583 -32.12 20.16 -22.05
C LEU A 583 -33.00 20.76 -20.95
N TYR A 584 -33.33 22.07 -21.07
CA TYR A 584 -34.22 22.75 -20.15
C TYR A 584 -35.62 22.10 -20.13
N LYS A 585 -36.20 21.81 -21.29
CA LYS A 585 -37.51 21.18 -21.41
C LYS A 585 -37.53 19.75 -20.81
N TYR A 586 -36.53 18.97 -21.08
CA TYR A 586 -36.46 17.59 -20.56
C TYR A 586 -36.15 17.52 -19.05
N GLN A 587 -35.30 18.37 -18.55
CA GLN A 587 -34.87 18.30 -17.15
C GLN A 587 -35.80 19.05 -16.18
N TYR A 588 -36.46 20.12 -16.64
CA TYR A 588 -37.08 21.08 -15.74
C TYR A 588 -38.57 21.38 -16.02
N GLN A 589 -39.14 20.99 -17.17
CA GLN A 589 -40.58 21.10 -17.42
C GLN A 589 -41.36 19.83 -17.08
N LEU A 590 -40.71 18.68 -17.00
CA LEU A 590 -41.34 17.43 -16.57
C LEU A 590 -41.42 17.27 -15.05
N GLN A 591 -40.94 18.23 -14.27
CA GLN A 591 -41.05 18.27 -12.80
C GLN A 591 -42.23 19.14 -12.31
N LYS A 592 -43.10 19.64 -13.20
CA LYS A 592 -44.42 20.18 -12.90
C LYS A 592 -45.45 19.07 -13.24
#